data_8f245df12b33ebeb9432c0075a0f623b
#
_entry.id   8f245df12b33ebeb9432c0075a0f623b
#
_cell.length_a   1.000
_cell.length_b   1.000
_cell.length_c   1.000
_cell.angle_alpha   90.00
_cell.angle_beta   90.00
_cell.angle_gamma   90.00
#
_symmetry.space_group_name_H-M   'P 1'
#
loop_
_entity.id
_entity.type
_entity.pdbx_description
1 polymer ?
#
loop_
_entity_poly.entity_id
_entity_poly.type
_entity_poly.pdbx_seq_one_letter_code
_entity_poly.pdbx_strand_id
1 'polypeptide(L)'
;MKIEHIAMYVNDLMEVKDFFIKYFNAVSNDGYHNKITNFRSYFLTFEDGARLEIMNYPDMRDDEKSIRRTGLIHIAFSVGSK
;
A
#
# COMPACT_ATOMS: atom_id res chain seq x y z
N MET A 1 14.43 -17.39 0.69
CA MET A 1 14.05 -16.13 1.36
C MET A 1 13.51 -15.17 0.34
N LYS A 2 12.43 -14.48 0.67
CA LYS A 2 11.87 -13.49 -0.25
C LYS A 2 11.09 -12.47 0.55
N ILE A 3 10.86 -11.32 -0.05
CA ILE A 3 10.07 -10.28 0.60
C ILE A 3 8.61 -10.71 0.58
N GLU A 4 8.01 -10.80 1.77
CA GLU A 4 6.63 -11.23 1.89
C GLU A 4 5.68 -10.07 1.63
N HIS A 5 5.98 -8.90 2.18
CA HIS A 5 5.16 -7.72 1.88
C HIS A 5 5.94 -6.46 2.14
N ILE A 6 5.45 -5.38 1.54
CA ILE A 6 5.93 -4.03 1.75
C ILE A 6 4.74 -3.22 2.22
N ALA A 7 4.96 -2.28 3.12
CA ALA A 7 3.87 -1.48 3.66
C ALA A 7 4.10 -0.01 3.39
N MET A 8 3.02 0.72 3.16
CA MET A 8 3.11 2.17 2.99
C MET A 8 1.85 2.83 3.51
N TYR A 9 2.00 4.08 3.96
CA TYR A 9 0.86 4.89 4.36
C TYR A 9 0.30 5.64 3.17
N VAL A 10 -1.02 5.74 3.11
CA VAL A 10 -1.69 6.46 2.04
C VAL A 10 -2.77 7.34 2.65
N ASN A 11 -3.12 8.41 1.97
CA ASN A 11 -4.13 9.32 2.48
C ASN A 11 -5.54 8.82 2.23
N ASP A 12 -5.80 8.28 1.06
CA ASP A 12 -7.13 7.80 0.72
C ASP A 12 -7.05 6.31 0.47
N LEU A 13 -7.38 5.54 1.50
CA LEU A 13 -7.20 4.11 1.49
C LEU A 13 -8.05 3.43 0.42
N MET A 14 -9.31 3.87 0.30
CA MET A 14 -10.22 3.23 -0.66
C MET A 14 -9.82 3.54 -2.09
N GLU A 15 -9.39 4.76 -2.34
CA GLU A 15 -8.97 5.15 -3.68
C GLU A 15 -7.74 4.35 -4.12
N VAL A 16 -6.78 4.21 -3.23
CA VAL A 16 -5.56 3.47 -3.57
C VAL A 16 -5.88 1.98 -3.75
N LYS A 17 -6.71 1.43 -2.88
CA LYS A 17 -7.11 0.04 -3.01
C LYS A 17 -7.77 -0.20 -4.37
N ASP A 18 -8.72 0.65 -4.73
CA ASP A 18 -9.43 0.48 -5.98
C ASP A 18 -8.52 0.65 -7.19
N PHE A 19 -7.55 1.55 -7.07
CA PHE A 19 -6.57 1.74 -8.14
C PHE A 19 -5.81 0.45 -8.43
N PHE A 20 -5.31 -0.21 -7.39
CA PHE A 20 -4.54 -1.43 -7.61
C PHE A 20 -5.41 -2.58 -8.06
N ILE A 21 -6.65 -2.64 -7.59
CA ILE A 21 -7.56 -3.68 -8.08
C ILE A 21 -7.85 -3.48 -9.57
N LYS A 22 -8.10 -2.23 -9.96
CA LYS A 22 -8.49 -1.95 -11.34
C LYS A 22 -7.35 -2.09 -12.32
N TYR A 23 -6.17 -1.60 -11.96
CA TYR A 23 -5.09 -1.52 -12.92
C TYR A 23 -4.05 -2.62 -12.80
N PHE A 24 -4.00 -3.29 -11.67
CA PHE A 24 -3.00 -4.33 -11.45
C PHE A 24 -3.61 -5.67 -11.05
N ASN A 25 -4.91 -5.76 -11.11
CA ASN A 25 -5.63 -7.00 -10.77
C ASN A 25 -5.33 -7.48 -9.36
N ALA A 26 -5.12 -6.56 -8.45
CA ALA A 26 -4.87 -6.92 -7.07
C ALA A 26 -6.12 -7.51 -6.44
N VAL A 27 -5.92 -8.38 -5.47
CA VAL A 27 -7.00 -8.91 -4.66
C VAL A 27 -6.79 -8.41 -3.25
N SER A 28 -7.80 -7.76 -2.69
CA SER A 28 -7.72 -7.19 -1.36
C SER A 28 -8.34 -8.11 -0.34
N ASN A 29 -7.75 -8.16 0.86
CA ASN A 29 -8.42 -8.84 1.96
C ASN A 29 -9.55 -7.95 2.47
N ASP A 30 -10.21 -8.40 3.56
CA ASP A 30 -11.35 -7.66 4.10
C ASP A 30 -10.92 -6.41 4.87
N GLY A 31 -9.65 -6.30 5.13
CA GLY A 31 -9.14 -5.14 5.83
C GLY A 31 -9.05 -5.34 7.32
N TYR A 32 -8.33 -4.46 7.96
CA TYR A 32 -8.17 -4.44 9.40
C TYR A 32 -8.48 -3.05 9.90
N HIS A 33 -9.20 -2.96 11.00
CA HIS A 33 -9.55 -1.67 11.59
C HIS A 33 -9.39 -1.77 13.10
N ASN A 34 -8.48 -0.97 13.65
CA ASN A 34 -8.32 -0.85 15.09
C ASN A 34 -9.23 0.26 15.57
N LYS A 35 -10.25 -0.09 16.35
CA LYS A 35 -11.27 0.87 16.73
C LYS A 35 -10.80 1.87 17.78
N ILE A 36 -9.70 1.61 18.43
CA ILE A 36 -9.17 2.53 19.42
C ILE A 36 -8.38 3.65 18.74
N THR A 37 -7.50 3.28 17.81
CA THR A 37 -6.64 4.26 17.14
C THR A 37 -7.18 4.69 15.78
N ASN A 38 -8.19 3.98 15.28
CA ASN A 38 -8.71 4.16 13.92
C ASN A 38 -7.69 3.85 12.84
N PHE A 39 -6.68 3.08 13.18
CA PHE A 39 -5.76 2.58 12.18
C PHE A 39 -6.49 1.61 11.27
N ARG A 40 -6.28 1.75 9.98
CA ARG A 40 -6.90 0.85 8.99
C ARG A 40 -5.84 0.38 8.03
N SER A 41 -6.00 -0.84 7.53
CA SER A 41 -5.09 -1.36 6.53
C SER A 41 -5.78 -2.38 5.65
N TYR A 42 -5.22 -2.55 4.46
CA TYR A 42 -5.59 -3.62 3.54
C TYR A 42 -4.33 -4.25 3.01
N PHE A 43 -4.39 -5.55 2.83
CA PHE A 43 -3.33 -6.26 2.11
C PHE A 43 -3.79 -6.52 0.70
N LEU A 44 -2.95 -6.15 -0.26
CA LEU A 44 -3.21 -6.34 -1.67
C LEU A 44 -2.31 -7.45 -2.16
N THR A 45 -2.89 -8.47 -2.74
CA THR A 45 -2.18 -9.62 -3.26
C THR A 45 -2.20 -9.55 -4.77
N PHE A 46 -1.05 -9.73 -5.35
CA PHE A 46 -0.92 -9.74 -6.80
C PHE A 46 -0.74 -11.18 -7.26
N GLU A 47 -0.70 -11.37 -8.58
CA GLU A 47 -0.59 -12.72 -9.10
C GLU A 47 0.62 -13.43 -8.53
N ASP A 48 1.72 -12.73 -8.38
CA ASP A 48 2.91 -13.28 -7.77
C ASP A 48 3.66 -12.16 -7.07
N GLY A 49 4.72 -12.54 -6.37
CA GLY A 49 5.56 -11.56 -5.72
C GLY A 49 5.05 -11.16 -4.36
N ALA A 50 5.62 -10.08 -3.84
CA ALA A 50 5.31 -9.59 -2.51
C ALA A 50 3.92 -8.95 -2.49
N ARG A 51 3.28 -9.03 -1.34
CA ARG A 51 2.03 -8.31 -1.12
C ARG A 51 2.33 -6.87 -0.77
N LEU A 52 1.34 -6.03 -0.92
CA LEU A 52 1.44 -4.62 -0.56
C LEU A 52 0.42 -4.33 0.53
N GLU A 53 0.88 -3.83 1.66
CA GLU A 53 -0.01 -3.39 2.72
C GLU A 53 -0.15 -1.88 2.65
N ILE A 54 -1.39 -1.40 2.49
CA ILE A 54 -1.65 0.03 2.51
C ILE A 54 -2.33 0.37 3.82
N MET A 55 -1.91 1.47 4.44
CA MET A 55 -2.29 1.79 5.81
C MET A 55 -2.69 3.24 5.92
N ASN A 56 -3.52 3.53 6.92
CA ASN A 56 -3.98 4.89 7.14
C ASN A 56 -4.34 5.10 8.60
N TYR A 57 -3.94 6.27 9.13
CA TYR A 57 -4.49 6.82 10.38
C TYR A 57 -5.28 8.05 10.02
N PRO A 58 -6.34 8.37 10.77
CA PRO A 58 -7.19 9.50 10.40
C PRO A 58 -6.51 10.85 10.50
N ASP A 59 -5.48 10.96 11.33
CA ASP A 59 -4.83 12.25 11.52
C ASP A 59 -3.50 12.36 10.78
N MET A 60 -3.30 11.53 9.77
CA MET A 60 -2.10 11.62 8.97
C MET A 60 -2.12 12.86 8.12
N ARG A 61 -0.94 13.31 7.77
CA ARG A 61 -0.79 14.39 6.83
C ARG A 61 0.44 14.14 5.99
N ASP A 62 0.48 14.81 4.88
CA ASP A 62 1.59 14.63 3.95
C ASP A 62 2.86 15.16 4.56
N ASP A 63 3.90 14.39 4.44
CA ASP A 63 5.21 14.81 4.80
C ASP A 63 5.83 15.50 3.62
N GLU A 64 6.74 16.40 3.90
CA GLU A 64 7.46 17.03 2.82
C GLU A 64 8.33 16.00 2.15
N LYS A 65 8.15 15.88 0.89
CA LYS A 65 8.90 14.89 0.17
C LYS A 65 10.20 15.41 -0.27
N SER A 66 10.70 16.43 0.32
CA SER A 66 11.90 16.95 -0.08
C SER A 66 12.90 16.10 0.45
N ILE A 67 13.39 15.30 -0.18
CA ILE A 67 14.55 15.25 -0.24
C ILE A 67 15.39 14.52 0.60
N ARG A 68 16.25 13.94 0.45
CA ARG A 68 17.35 13.39 1.19
C ARG A 68 16.95 12.73 2.46
N ARG A 69 15.72 12.22 2.52
CA ARG A 69 15.28 11.43 3.63
C ARG A 69 15.63 10.00 3.40
N THR A 70 15.93 9.29 4.46
CA THR A 70 16.06 7.85 4.34
C THR A 70 14.68 7.26 4.22
N GLY A 71 14.59 6.09 3.62
CA GLY A 71 13.33 5.39 3.50
C GLY A 71 13.04 5.02 2.07
N LEU A 72 11.83 4.54 1.86
CA LEU A 72 11.42 4.07 0.55
C LEU A 72 11.11 5.25 -0.34
N ILE A 73 11.72 5.30 -1.52
CA ILE A 73 11.52 6.39 -2.44
C ILE A 73 10.45 6.07 -3.45
N HIS A 74 10.41 4.84 -3.96
CA HIS A 74 9.39 4.44 -4.91
C HIS A 74 9.26 2.93 -4.93
N ILE A 75 8.16 2.48 -5.51
CA ILE A 75 7.91 1.08 -5.74
C ILE A 75 7.70 0.92 -7.24
N ALA A 76 8.40 -0.02 -7.85
CA ALA A 76 8.26 -0.28 -9.26
C ALA A 76 7.59 -1.62 -9.46
N PHE A 77 6.69 -1.67 -10.42
CA PHE A 77 6.00 -2.90 -10.76
C PHE A 77 6.44 -3.37 -12.12
N SER A 78 6.73 -4.66 -12.21
CA SER A 78 7.00 -5.28 -13.49
C SER A 78 5.68 -5.88 -13.99
N VAL A 79 5.25 -5.41 -15.14
CA VAL A 79 3.95 -5.82 -15.64
C VAL A 79 4.05 -6.78 -16.82
N GLY A 80 5.17 -7.40 -16.91
CA GLY A 80 5.34 -8.38 -17.97
C GLY A 80 5.95 -7.74 -19.20
N SER A 81 6.17 -8.55 -20.17
CA SER A 81 6.82 -8.02 -21.35
C SER A 81 5.81 -7.40 -22.27
N LYS A 82 6.30 -6.62 -23.09
CA LYS A 82 5.45 -5.99 -24.05
C LYS A 82 5.80 -6.36 -25.41
#